data_c4bb077fce0bd072ce736b02fe4655fa
#
_entry.id   c4bb077fce0bd072ce736b02fe4655fa
#
_cell.length_a   1.000
_cell.length_b   1.000
_cell.length_c   1.000
_cell.angle_alpha   90.00
_cell.angle_beta   90.00
_cell.angle_gamma   90.00
#
_symmetry.space_group_name_H-M   'P 1'
#
loop_
_entity.id
_entity.type
_entity.pdbx_description
1 polymer ?
#
loop_
_entity_poly.entity_id
_entity_poly.type
_entity_poly.pdbx_seq_one_letter_code
_entity_poly.pdbx_strand_id
1 'polypeptide(L)'
;TARALLPIIGSELWYSQPMGEAGSKERLRFDAISMLASWNGEMSEHLPEPLIYATWMKFLQKNLIDDDLGPISNRFNRFNPIFVEKVFRNIDGASSWCDIKHSSHQETCAEISAKSLDEALSWLQEKYGKNLNSLRWGDAHEALHRHETLGHLPVIKYLVNIRQSTSGGDNTLMRGMTSGKGNEPFLNIHAAVYRGVYDFADPDSSVFIISTGQSGHFLSRHYDDLGNLWRRGEYIPMSLDPNLARGASLGITNIFPTKAIE
;
A
#
# COMPACT_ATOMS: atom_id res chain seq x y z
N THR A 1 -2.20 -8.92 -9.63
CA THR A 1 -1.50 -8.00 -10.56
C THR A 1 -0.03 -8.37 -10.68
N ALA A 2 0.74 -8.46 -9.57
CA ALA A 2 2.16 -8.79 -9.60
C ALA A 2 2.44 -10.10 -10.35
N ARG A 3 1.76 -11.19 -10.04
CA ARG A 3 1.90 -12.49 -10.72
C ARG A 3 1.72 -12.44 -12.25
N ALA A 4 0.87 -11.53 -12.75
CA ALA A 4 0.64 -11.39 -14.18
C ALA A 4 1.71 -10.53 -14.86
N LEU A 5 2.21 -9.51 -14.17
CA LEU A 5 3.17 -8.56 -14.74
C LEU A 5 4.63 -9.02 -14.63
N LEU A 6 5.04 -9.59 -13.50
CA LEU A 6 6.43 -9.97 -13.27
C LEU A 6 7.02 -10.87 -14.38
N PRO A 7 6.32 -11.91 -14.87
CA PRO A 7 6.85 -12.72 -15.98
C PRO A 7 7.03 -11.95 -17.29
N ILE A 8 6.28 -10.87 -17.49
CA ILE A 8 6.33 -10.06 -18.72
C ILE A 8 7.46 -9.04 -18.62
N ILE A 9 7.48 -8.26 -17.54
CA ILE A 9 8.44 -7.15 -17.39
C ILE A 9 9.83 -7.60 -16.98
N GLY A 10 9.94 -8.79 -16.39
CA GLY A 10 11.18 -9.37 -15.88
C GLY A 10 11.77 -10.48 -16.75
N SER A 11 11.12 -10.88 -17.86
CA SER A 11 11.50 -12.07 -18.62
C SER A 11 12.97 -12.10 -19.06
N GLU A 12 13.48 -11.01 -19.60
CA GLU A 12 14.87 -10.90 -20.02
C GLU A 12 15.82 -10.73 -18.82
N LEU A 13 15.37 -10.10 -17.75
CA LEU A 13 16.16 -9.93 -16.54
C LEU A 13 16.42 -11.26 -15.82
N TRP A 14 15.46 -12.20 -15.83
CA TRP A 14 15.61 -13.50 -15.16
C TRP A 14 16.69 -14.37 -15.80
N TYR A 15 16.86 -14.30 -17.13
CA TYR A 15 17.75 -15.19 -17.87
C TYR A 15 19.13 -14.58 -18.16
N SER A 16 19.27 -13.26 -18.11
CA SER A 16 20.48 -12.55 -18.55
C SER A 16 21.35 -11.98 -17.42
N GLN A 17 20.92 -12.09 -16.16
CA GLN A 17 21.64 -11.43 -15.06
C GLN A 17 22.83 -12.24 -14.55
N PRO A 18 24.06 -11.69 -14.61
CA PRO A 18 25.20 -12.25 -13.87
C PRO A 18 24.93 -12.13 -12.37
N MET A 19 25.39 -13.13 -11.60
CA MET A 19 25.25 -13.10 -10.14
C MET A 19 25.95 -11.89 -9.51
N GLY A 20 26.98 -11.37 -10.15
CA GLY A 20 27.77 -10.25 -9.66
C GLY A 20 28.59 -10.55 -8.42
N GLU A 21 29.55 -9.69 -8.11
CA GLU A 21 30.31 -9.76 -6.86
C GLU A 21 29.52 -9.20 -5.68
N ALA A 22 29.83 -9.67 -4.47
CA ALA A 22 29.19 -9.19 -3.26
C ALA A 22 29.31 -7.66 -3.12
N GLY A 23 28.17 -6.98 -2.98
CA GLY A 23 28.11 -5.52 -2.86
C GLY A 23 28.04 -4.75 -4.19
N SER A 24 28.12 -5.44 -5.34
CA SER A 24 27.93 -4.81 -6.66
C SER A 24 26.44 -4.53 -6.94
N LYS A 25 26.18 -3.66 -7.92
CA LYS A 25 24.81 -3.39 -8.40
C LYS A 25 24.17 -4.62 -9.03
N GLU A 26 24.97 -5.39 -9.75
CA GLU A 26 24.56 -6.65 -10.39
C GLU A 26 24.11 -7.66 -9.35
N ARG A 27 24.86 -7.78 -8.24
CA ARG A 27 24.47 -8.67 -7.13
C ARG A 27 23.16 -8.22 -6.48
N LEU A 28 23.01 -6.94 -6.22
CA LEU A 28 21.79 -6.38 -5.63
C LEU A 28 20.59 -6.63 -6.53
N ARG A 29 20.73 -6.45 -7.84
CA ARG A 29 19.70 -6.72 -8.84
C ARG A 29 19.34 -8.20 -8.86
N PHE A 30 20.34 -9.08 -8.87
CA PHE A 30 20.15 -10.52 -8.83
C PHE A 30 19.37 -10.97 -7.59
N ASP A 31 19.75 -10.46 -6.42
CA ASP A 31 19.07 -10.78 -5.15
C ASP A 31 17.61 -10.31 -5.18
N ALA A 32 17.35 -9.08 -5.63
CA ALA A 32 15.99 -8.54 -5.76
C ALA A 32 15.12 -9.35 -6.72
N ILE A 33 15.64 -9.72 -7.89
CA ILE A 33 14.93 -10.54 -8.88
C ILE A 33 14.65 -11.93 -8.30
N SER A 34 15.62 -12.54 -7.61
CA SER A 34 15.45 -13.85 -6.98
C SER A 34 14.35 -13.86 -5.92
N MET A 35 14.27 -12.79 -5.11
CA MET A 35 13.19 -12.61 -4.14
C MET A 35 11.83 -12.49 -4.86
N LEU A 36 11.74 -11.64 -5.87
CA LEU A 36 10.49 -11.45 -6.63
C LEU A 36 10.05 -12.71 -7.39
N ALA A 37 10.98 -13.52 -7.88
CA ALA A 37 10.68 -14.78 -8.58
C ALA A 37 10.03 -15.83 -7.67
N SER A 38 10.43 -15.86 -6.40
CA SER A 38 9.86 -16.78 -5.39
C SER A 38 8.60 -16.23 -4.72
N TRP A 39 8.30 -14.93 -4.90
CA TRP A 39 7.19 -14.27 -4.25
C TRP A 39 5.83 -14.70 -4.81
N ASN A 40 4.89 -15.02 -3.92
CA ASN A 40 3.54 -15.43 -4.27
C ASN A 40 2.61 -14.27 -4.72
N GLY A 41 3.08 -13.03 -4.71
CA GLY A 41 2.29 -11.83 -5.05
C GLY A 41 1.41 -11.31 -3.91
N GLU A 42 1.54 -11.82 -2.70
CA GLU A 42 0.84 -11.32 -1.53
C GLU A 42 1.46 -10.03 -1.02
N MET A 43 0.65 -8.99 -0.90
CA MET A 43 1.07 -7.67 -0.40
C MET A 43 1.02 -7.63 1.13
N SER A 44 1.77 -8.51 1.79
CA SER A 44 1.87 -8.56 3.25
C SER A 44 2.76 -7.47 3.80
N GLU A 45 2.33 -6.82 4.88
CA GLU A 45 3.10 -5.78 5.58
C GLU A 45 4.46 -6.28 6.13
N HIS A 46 4.59 -7.58 6.33
CA HIS A 46 5.79 -8.21 6.92
C HIS A 46 6.84 -8.62 5.90
N LEU A 47 6.53 -8.57 4.61
CA LEU A 47 7.41 -9.02 3.53
C LEU A 47 8.15 -7.87 2.87
N PRO A 48 9.39 -8.09 2.38
CA PRO A 48 10.17 -7.11 1.61
C PRO A 48 9.75 -7.01 0.15
N GLU A 49 9.31 -8.12 -0.47
CA GLU A 49 9.02 -8.19 -1.90
C GLU A 49 7.96 -7.18 -2.36
N PRO A 50 6.85 -6.94 -1.62
CA PRO A 50 5.90 -5.92 -2.00
C PRO A 50 6.50 -4.52 -2.13
N LEU A 51 7.44 -4.16 -1.25
CA LEU A 51 8.09 -2.86 -1.29
C LEU A 51 9.06 -2.76 -2.48
N ILE A 52 9.81 -3.82 -2.76
CA ILE A 52 10.70 -3.89 -3.94
C ILE A 52 9.85 -3.78 -5.21
N TYR A 53 8.78 -4.57 -5.33
CA TYR A 53 7.87 -4.56 -6.47
C TYR A 53 7.21 -3.19 -6.68
N ALA A 54 6.62 -2.62 -5.64
CA ALA A 54 5.91 -1.34 -5.74
C ALA A 54 6.86 -0.20 -6.14
N THR A 55 8.11 -0.21 -5.61
CA THR A 55 9.12 0.77 -5.97
C THR A 55 9.55 0.60 -7.42
N TRP A 56 9.83 -0.64 -7.85
CA TRP A 56 10.16 -0.90 -9.26
C TRP A 56 9.05 -0.43 -10.21
N MET A 57 7.80 -0.77 -9.92
CA MET A 57 6.66 -0.35 -10.76
C MET A 57 6.49 1.18 -10.79
N LYS A 58 6.78 1.87 -9.70
CA LYS A 58 6.76 3.33 -9.65
C LYS A 58 7.81 3.94 -10.58
N PHE A 59 9.05 3.46 -10.50
CA PHE A 59 10.14 3.95 -11.37
C PHE A 59 9.92 3.53 -12.82
N LEU A 60 9.42 2.32 -13.06
CA LEU A 60 9.12 1.84 -14.39
C LEU A 60 8.07 2.73 -15.07
N GLN A 61 6.93 2.96 -14.43
CA GLN A 61 5.91 3.83 -15.01
C GLN A 61 6.45 5.25 -15.25
N LYS A 62 7.23 5.78 -14.31
CA LYS A 62 7.86 7.09 -14.48
C LYS A 62 8.75 7.13 -15.72
N ASN A 63 9.64 6.17 -15.89
CA ASN A 63 10.56 6.10 -17.03
C ASN A 63 9.86 5.86 -18.36
N LEU A 64 8.67 5.25 -18.37
CA LEU A 64 7.86 5.07 -19.57
C LEU A 64 7.15 6.35 -20.03
N ILE A 65 6.86 7.30 -19.10
CA ILE A 65 5.97 8.43 -19.44
C ILE A 65 6.61 9.81 -19.35
N ASP A 66 7.75 9.95 -18.65
CA ASP A 66 8.29 11.27 -18.31
C ASP A 66 8.71 12.08 -19.53
N ASP A 67 9.37 11.47 -20.50
CA ASP A 67 9.87 12.15 -21.69
C ASP A 67 8.75 12.44 -22.71
N ASP A 68 7.74 11.57 -22.78
CA ASP A 68 6.56 11.77 -23.63
C ASP A 68 5.60 12.83 -23.11
N LEU A 69 5.33 12.82 -21.81
CA LEU A 69 4.34 13.66 -21.18
C LEU A 69 4.93 14.92 -20.54
N GLY A 70 6.25 14.99 -20.35
CA GLY A 70 6.90 16.12 -19.68
C GLY A 70 6.25 16.45 -18.33
N PRO A 71 6.00 17.74 -18.01
CA PRO A 71 5.44 18.12 -16.69
C PRO A 71 4.06 17.52 -16.37
N ILE A 72 3.33 17.04 -17.37
CA ILE A 72 2.01 16.42 -17.17
C ILE A 72 2.16 15.03 -16.56
N SER A 73 3.30 14.35 -16.72
CA SER A 73 3.58 13.03 -16.14
C SER A 73 3.32 12.99 -14.64
N ASN A 74 3.56 14.09 -13.92
CA ASN A 74 3.29 14.23 -12.50
C ASN A 74 1.81 14.02 -12.10
N ARG A 75 0.88 14.04 -13.06
CA ARG A 75 -0.53 13.69 -12.82
C ARG A 75 -0.79 12.20 -12.84
N PHE A 76 0.14 11.41 -13.39
CA PHE A 76 0.05 9.94 -13.54
C PHE A 76 0.98 9.22 -12.56
N ASN A 77 0.98 9.66 -11.32
CA ASN A 77 1.88 9.16 -10.26
C ASN A 77 1.41 7.84 -9.59
N ARG A 78 0.25 7.33 -9.96
CA ARG A 78 -0.27 6.04 -9.51
C ARG A 78 0.00 4.98 -10.57
N PHE A 79 0.47 3.83 -10.12
CA PHE A 79 0.77 2.72 -11.00
C PHE A 79 -0.49 2.22 -11.75
N ASN A 80 -0.40 2.17 -13.08
CA ASN A 80 -1.43 1.63 -13.96
C ASN A 80 -0.96 0.30 -14.56
N PRO A 81 -1.38 -0.85 -14.03
CA PRO A 81 -0.92 -2.16 -14.50
C PRO A 81 -1.36 -2.47 -15.93
N ILE A 82 -2.52 -1.97 -16.36
CA ILE A 82 -3.04 -2.21 -17.73
C ILE A 82 -2.18 -1.47 -18.76
N PHE A 83 -1.77 -0.25 -18.45
CA PHE A 83 -0.86 0.50 -19.32
C PHE A 83 0.48 -0.23 -19.47
N VAL A 84 1.10 -0.61 -18.36
CA VAL A 84 2.40 -1.32 -18.39
C VAL A 84 2.27 -2.65 -19.13
N GLU A 85 1.21 -3.43 -18.90
CA GLU A 85 0.97 -4.67 -19.64
C GLU A 85 0.87 -4.44 -21.15
N LYS A 86 0.13 -3.40 -21.59
CA LYS A 86 0.01 -3.06 -23.02
C LYS A 86 1.35 -2.70 -23.63
N VAL A 87 2.18 -1.90 -22.93
CA VAL A 87 3.52 -1.51 -23.38
C VAL A 87 4.40 -2.75 -23.58
N PHE A 88 4.51 -3.60 -22.57
CA PHE A 88 5.38 -4.78 -22.61
C PHE A 88 4.89 -5.90 -23.54
N ARG A 89 3.60 -5.96 -23.83
CA ARG A 89 3.03 -6.86 -24.87
C ARG A 89 2.98 -6.23 -26.26
N ASN A 90 3.45 -5.00 -26.41
CA ASN A 90 3.41 -4.23 -27.66
C ASN A 90 2.01 -4.20 -28.29
N ILE A 91 0.95 -4.04 -27.50
CA ILE A 91 -0.42 -3.95 -28.01
C ILE A 91 -0.58 -2.61 -28.72
N ASP A 92 -0.97 -2.65 -30.00
CA ASP A 92 -1.15 -1.49 -30.86
C ASP A 92 0.12 -0.61 -31.01
N GLY A 93 1.32 -1.22 -30.95
CA GLY A 93 2.59 -0.50 -31.06
C GLY A 93 3.01 0.23 -29.78
N ALA A 94 2.42 -0.10 -28.65
CA ALA A 94 2.66 0.59 -27.38
C ALA A 94 4.09 0.41 -26.83
N SER A 95 4.91 -0.52 -27.35
CA SER A 95 6.32 -0.61 -26.97
C SER A 95 7.14 0.63 -27.30
N SER A 96 6.62 1.52 -28.15
CA SER A 96 7.21 2.83 -28.43
C SER A 96 7.38 3.72 -27.18
N TRP A 97 6.61 3.49 -26.11
CA TRP A 97 6.79 4.15 -24.81
C TRP A 97 8.08 3.75 -24.09
N CYS A 98 8.78 2.71 -24.55
CA CYS A 98 10.07 2.30 -24.00
C CYS A 98 11.25 3.10 -24.57
N ASP A 99 11.05 3.78 -25.71
CA ASP A 99 12.08 4.57 -26.39
C ASP A 99 12.19 5.97 -25.75
N ILE A 100 13.38 6.33 -25.29
CA ILE A 100 13.63 7.65 -24.69
C ILE A 100 13.92 8.65 -25.83
N LYS A 101 13.00 9.55 -26.10
CA LYS A 101 13.02 10.51 -27.24
C LYS A 101 14.31 11.32 -27.42
N HIS A 102 15.03 11.56 -26.35
CA HIS A 102 16.22 12.40 -26.38
C HIS A 102 17.51 11.61 -26.27
N SER A 103 17.46 10.29 -26.25
CA SER A 103 18.63 9.44 -26.32
C SER A 103 19.11 9.28 -27.76
N SER A 104 20.36 8.88 -27.95
CA SER A 104 20.93 8.54 -29.27
C SER A 104 20.73 7.06 -29.64
N HIS A 105 20.07 6.31 -28.78
CA HIS A 105 19.83 4.88 -28.87
C HIS A 105 18.32 4.63 -28.72
N GLN A 106 17.80 3.68 -29.46
CA GLN A 106 16.43 3.23 -29.30
C GLN A 106 16.38 2.16 -28.21
N GLU A 107 15.81 2.50 -27.07
CA GLU A 107 15.75 1.60 -25.94
C GLU A 107 14.68 0.52 -26.14
N THR A 108 15.00 -0.69 -25.71
CA THR A 108 14.04 -1.78 -25.56
C THR A 108 13.29 -1.68 -24.22
N CYS A 109 12.12 -2.29 -24.14
CA CYS A 109 11.38 -2.37 -22.88
C CYS A 109 12.15 -3.12 -21.76
N ALA A 110 13.02 -4.06 -22.15
CA ALA A 110 13.89 -4.76 -21.21
C ALA A 110 14.95 -3.82 -20.59
N GLU A 111 15.55 -2.95 -21.40
CA GLU A 111 16.52 -1.94 -20.91
C GLU A 111 15.86 -0.96 -19.98
N ILE A 112 14.66 -0.46 -20.31
CA ILE A 112 13.88 0.42 -19.44
C ILE A 112 13.48 -0.28 -18.13
N SER A 113 13.10 -1.56 -18.20
CA SER A 113 12.79 -2.37 -17.03
C SER A 113 14.01 -2.51 -16.10
N ALA A 114 15.17 -2.86 -16.65
CA ALA A 114 16.43 -2.99 -15.91
C ALA A 114 16.85 -1.67 -15.25
N LYS A 115 16.87 -0.58 -16.02
CA LYS A 115 17.16 0.78 -15.54
C LYS A 115 16.24 1.16 -14.38
N SER A 116 14.95 0.93 -14.55
CA SER A 116 13.94 1.25 -13.52
C SER A 116 14.12 0.44 -12.24
N LEU A 117 14.54 -0.82 -12.35
CA LEU A 117 14.86 -1.65 -11.19
C LEU A 117 16.09 -1.12 -10.44
N ASP A 118 17.14 -0.75 -11.17
CA ASP A 118 18.35 -0.17 -10.56
C ASP A 118 18.07 1.14 -9.82
N GLU A 119 17.29 2.01 -10.42
CA GLU A 119 16.85 3.27 -9.79
C GLU A 119 15.99 2.99 -8.54
N ALA A 120 15.08 2.03 -8.61
CA ALA A 120 14.26 1.60 -7.50
C ALA A 120 15.10 1.05 -6.32
N LEU A 121 16.06 0.17 -6.63
CA LEU A 121 16.96 -0.42 -5.63
C LEU A 121 17.86 0.64 -4.99
N SER A 122 18.38 1.58 -5.77
CA SER A 122 19.17 2.70 -5.25
C SER A 122 18.35 3.57 -4.29
N TRP A 123 17.10 3.89 -4.66
CA TRP A 123 16.20 4.65 -3.80
C TRP A 123 15.83 3.90 -2.52
N LEU A 124 15.60 2.58 -2.61
CA LEU A 124 15.34 1.75 -1.44
C LEU A 124 16.52 1.72 -0.47
N GLN A 125 17.74 1.57 -1.00
CA GLN A 125 18.96 1.58 -0.18
C GLN A 125 19.19 2.91 0.54
N GLU A 126 18.94 4.01 -0.15
CA GLU A 126 19.05 5.35 0.43
C GLU A 126 18.04 5.57 1.57
N LYS A 127 16.79 5.11 1.37
CA LYS A 127 15.71 5.40 2.29
C LYS A 127 15.58 4.41 3.45
N TYR A 128 15.81 3.12 3.21
CA TYR A 128 15.56 2.03 4.17
C TYR A 128 16.81 1.22 4.52
N GLY A 129 17.94 1.52 3.92
CA GLY A 129 19.20 0.81 4.15
C GLY A 129 19.50 -0.30 3.14
N LYS A 130 20.72 -0.85 3.23
CA LYS A 130 21.30 -1.70 2.17
C LYS A 130 20.80 -3.14 2.15
N ASN A 131 20.17 -3.62 3.21
CA ASN A 131 19.75 -5.02 3.31
C ASN A 131 18.31 -5.20 2.84
N LEU A 132 18.12 -5.78 1.65
CA LEU A 132 16.80 -6.05 1.08
C LEU A 132 15.93 -6.94 1.99
N ASN A 133 16.52 -7.91 2.68
CA ASN A 133 15.78 -8.81 3.57
C ASN A 133 15.21 -8.11 4.81
N SER A 134 15.73 -6.95 5.17
CA SER A 134 15.22 -6.15 6.30
C SER A 134 14.06 -5.23 5.91
N LEU A 135 13.80 -5.05 4.62
CA LEU A 135 12.67 -4.24 4.14
C LEU A 135 11.35 -4.82 4.62
N ARG A 136 10.38 -3.96 4.87
CA ARG A 136 9.00 -4.35 5.19
C ARG A 136 8.05 -3.43 4.45
N TRP A 137 7.06 -4.02 3.79
CA TRP A 137 6.02 -3.24 3.11
C TRP A 137 5.32 -2.30 4.08
N GLY A 138 5.03 -2.77 5.28
CA GLY A 138 4.36 -2.01 6.32
C GLY A 138 5.10 -0.77 6.80
N ASP A 139 6.42 -0.70 6.64
CA ASP A 139 7.20 0.51 6.98
C ASP A 139 6.97 1.65 5.98
N ALA A 140 6.52 1.32 4.79
CA ALA A 140 6.20 2.29 3.73
C ALA A 140 4.70 2.48 3.53
N HIS A 141 3.91 1.41 3.76
CA HIS A 141 2.46 1.37 3.52
C HIS A 141 1.68 1.49 4.82
N GLU A 142 1.88 2.59 5.52
CA GLU A 142 1.13 2.92 6.72
C GLU A 142 -0.18 3.65 6.38
N ALA A 143 -1.28 3.25 7.03
CA ALA A 143 -2.50 4.04 7.06
C ALA A 143 -2.32 5.20 8.03
N LEU A 144 -2.50 6.42 7.55
CA LEU A 144 -2.42 7.64 8.35
C LEU A 144 -3.82 8.20 8.61
N HIS A 145 -4.28 8.06 9.86
CA HIS A 145 -5.48 8.71 10.35
C HIS A 145 -5.10 10.02 11.03
N ARG A 146 -5.28 11.12 10.32
CA ARG A 146 -4.90 12.44 10.81
C ARG A 146 -6.01 13.02 11.68
N HIS A 147 -5.66 13.46 12.89
CA HIS A 147 -6.58 14.20 13.71
C HIS A 147 -6.88 15.57 13.06
N GLU A 148 -8.14 15.84 12.77
CA GLU A 148 -8.59 16.99 11.97
C GLU A 148 -7.96 18.32 12.43
N THR A 149 -8.08 18.63 13.71
CA THR A 149 -7.66 19.92 14.28
C THR A 149 -6.19 19.92 14.73
N LEU A 150 -5.77 18.92 15.51
CA LEU A 150 -4.47 18.90 16.18
C LEU A 150 -3.38 18.22 15.32
N GLY A 151 -3.76 17.45 14.32
CA GLY A 151 -2.84 16.61 13.54
C GLY A 151 -1.86 17.37 12.65
N HIS A 152 -2.01 18.69 12.55
CA HIS A 152 -1.09 19.56 11.81
C HIS A 152 -0.08 20.29 12.71
N LEU A 153 -0.31 20.32 14.02
CA LEU A 153 0.54 21.03 14.95
C LEU A 153 1.88 20.33 15.16
N PRO A 154 3.00 21.05 15.15
CA PRO A 154 4.31 20.49 15.48
C PRO A 154 4.26 19.77 16.83
N VAL A 155 4.98 18.65 16.97
CA VAL A 155 5.02 17.79 18.17
C VAL A 155 3.68 17.10 18.47
N ILE A 156 2.57 17.82 18.61
CA ILE A 156 1.25 17.25 18.96
C ILE A 156 0.78 16.23 17.91
N LYS A 157 1.08 16.45 16.63
CA LYS A 157 0.77 15.52 15.55
C LYS A 157 1.27 14.08 15.80
N TYR A 158 2.37 13.92 16.52
CA TYR A 158 2.92 12.60 16.85
C TYR A 158 2.17 11.88 17.96
N LEU A 159 1.37 12.62 18.73
CA LEU A 159 0.53 12.08 19.82
C LEU A 159 -0.89 11.79 19.35
N VAL A 160 -1.39 12.57 18.38
CA VAL A 160 -2.80 12.51 18.00
C VAL A 160 -3.05 11.81 16.66
N ASN A 161 -2.07 11.78 15.76
CA ASN A 161 -2.22 11.05 14.51
C ASN A 161 -1.93 9.58 14.73
N ILE A 162 -2.84 8.73 14.25
CA ILE A 162 -2.67 7.27 14.29
C ILE A 162 -1.96 6.84 13.00
N ARG A 163 -0.86 6.11 13.13
CA ARG A 163 -0.16 5.46 12.01
C ARG A 163 -0.16 3.95 12.25
N GLN A 164 -0.54 3.20 11.24
CA GLN A 164 -0.68 1.74 11.33
C GLN A 164 -0.13 1.11 10.06
N SER A 165 0.85 0.21 10.21
CA SER A 165 1.29 -0.64 9.11
C SER A 165 0.11 -1.43 8.53
N THR A 166 0.01 -1.49 7.22
CA THR A 166 -1.09 -2.19 6.56
C THR A 166 -0.60 -3.09 5.43
N SER A 167 -1.20 -4.27 5.36
CA SER A 167 -1.10 -5.14 4.20
C SER A 167 -1.99 -4.64 3.06
N GLY A 168 -1.84 -5.22 1.86
CA GLY A 168 -2.61 -4.82 0.70
C GLY A 168 -1.92 -3.73 -0.12
N GLY A 169 -2.65 -3.14 -1.05
CA GLY A 169 -2.17 -2.09 -1.95
C GLY A 169 -3.24 -1.65 -2.93
N ASP A 170 -2.87 -0.83 -3.93
CA ASP A 170 -3.83 -0.21 -4.87
C ASP A 170 -4.74 -1.22 -5.59
N ASN A 171 -4.25 -2.43 -5.87
CA ASN A 171 -4.90 -3.43 -6.73
C ASN A 171 -5.16 -4.76 -6.01
N THR A 172 -5.42 -4.73 -4.71
CA THR A 172 -5.75 -5.91 -3.90
C THR A 172 -7.16 -5.82 -3.34
N LEU A 173 -7.72 -6.94 -2.85
CA LEU A 173 -9.03 -6.96 -2.18
C LEU A 173 -8.99 -6.12 -0.89
N MET A 174 -7.95 -6.32 -0.05
CA MET A 174 -7.65 -5.40 1.05
C MET A 174 -6.98 -4.16 0.46
N ARG A 175 -7.79 -3.30 -0.13
CA ARG A 175 -7.28 -2.14 -0.84
C ARG A 175 -6.75 -1.09 0.13
N GLY A 176 -5.47 -0.73 -0.07
CA GLY A 176 -4.85 0.44 0.52
C GLY A 176 -4.27 1.30 -0.60
N MET A 177 -4.89 2.45 -0.87
CA MET A 177 -4.47 3.31 -1.97
C MET A 177 -3.23 4.09 -1.60
N THR A 178 -2.16 3.94 -2.39
CA THR A 178 -0.91 4.67 -2.19
C THR A 178 -1.03 6.17 -2.54
N SER A 179 -0.26 7.01 -1.86
CA SER A 179 -0.24 8.47 -2.15
C SER A 179 0.35 8.78 -3.53
N GLY A 180 1.30 7.99 -3.98
CA GLY A 180 2.07 8.20 -5.21
C GLY A 180 3.01 9.40 -5.18
N LYS A 181 2.96 10.27 -4.15
CA LYS A 181 3.59 11.60 -4.10
C LYS A 181 4.51 11.79 -2.90
N GLY A 182 5.39 12.78 -3.04
CA GLY A 182 6.23 13.25 -1.94
C GLY A 182 7.25 12.22 -1.45
N ASN A 183 7.68 12.41 -0.21
CA ASN A 183 8.70 11.56 0.42
C ASN A 183 8.13 10.21 0.90
N GLU A 184 6.81 10.07 1.01
CA GLU A 184 6.12 8.85 1.42
C GLU A 184 5.15 8.39 0.30
N PRO A 185 5.66 7.94 -0.85
CA PRO A 185 4.82 7.64 -2.01
C PRO A 185 3.91 6.42 -1.81
N PHE A 186 4.24 5.57 -0.86
CA PHE A 186 3.49 4.34 -0.58
C PHE A 186 2.56 4.47 0.64
N LEU A 187 2.49 5.65 1.26
CA LEU A 187 1.57 5.90 2.37
C LEU A 187 0.13 5.54 1.95
N ASN A 188 -0.56 4.74 2.76
CA ASN A 188 -1.95 4.36 2.53
C ASN A 188 -2.86 5.54 2.91
N ILE A 189 -3.38 6.23 1.89
CA ILE A 189 -4.19 7.44 2.06
C ILE A 189 -5.69 7.19 1.90
N HIS A 190 -6.09 5.99 1.50
CA HIS A 190 -7.50 5.64 1.33
C HIS A 190 -7.70 4.12 1.40
N ALA A 191 -8.52 3.68 2.32
CA ALA A 191 -8.90 2.30 2.52
C ALA A 191 -10.36 2.20 2.97
N ALA A 192 -10.90 0.98 3.06
CA ALA A 192 -12.21 0.73 3.66
C ALA A 192 -12.11 0.91 5.18
N VAL A 193 -12.48 2.08 5.68
CA VAL A 193 -12.46 2.44 7.10
C VAL A 193 -13.43 1.58 7.90
N TYR A 194 -14.64 1.41 7.40
CA TYR A 194 -15.64 0.49 7.93
C TYR A 194 -15.69 -0.78 7.09
N ARG A 195 -15.74 -1.92 7.75
CA ARG A 195 -15.99 -3.23 7.13
C ARG A 195 -17.05 -3.95 7.95
N GLY A 196 -18.04 -4.53 7.31
CA GLY A 196 -19.10 -5.27 7.98
C GLY A 196 -19.58 -6.46 7.15
N VAL A 197 -19.97 -7.52 7.83
CA VAL A 197 -20.67 -8.67 7.26
C VAL A 197 -21.98 -8.80 7.97
N TYR A 198 -23.07 -8.71 7.23
CA TYR A 198 -24.43 -8.80 7.73
C TYR A 198 -25.00 -10.15 7.39
N ASP A 199 -25.27 -10.98 8.40
CA ASP A 199 -25.93 -12.27 8.22
C ASP A 199 -27.43 -12.07 8.33
N PHE A 200 -28.13 -12.22 7.21
CA PHE A 200 -29.60 -12.07 7.19
C PHE A 200 -30.34 -13.31 7.66
N ALA A 201 -29.67 -14.46 7.77
CA ALA A 201 -30.24 -15.67 8.34
C ALA A 201 -30.18 -15.65 9.87
N ASP A 202 -29.10 -15.07 10.42
CA ASP A 202 -28.88 -14.88 11.85
C ASP A 202 -28.23 -13.50 12.11
N PRO A 203 -29.04 -12.44 12.31
CA PRO A 203 -28.52 -11.09 12.51
C PRO A 203 -27.52 -10.95 13.67
N ASP A 204 -27.63 -11.79 14.71
CA ASP A 204 -26.70 -11.77 15.85
C ASP A 204 -25.31 -12.34 15.53
N SER A 205 -25.17 -13.06 14.42
CA SER A 205 -23.88 -13.50 13.87
C SER A 205 -23.20 -12.44 12.99
N SER A 206 -23.79 -11.27 12.81
CA SER A 206 -23.20 -10.16 12.08
C SER A 206 -21.99 -9.60 12.79
N VAL A 207 -21.01 -9.11 11.99
CA VAL A 207 -19.75 -8.58 12.52
C VAL A 207 -19.34 -7.30 11.81
N PHE A 208 -18.55 -6.46 12.49
CA PHE A 208 -18.00 -5.25 11.89
C PHE A 208 -16.66 -4.87 12.49
N ILE A 209 -15.99 -3.91 11.87
CA ILE A 209 -14.77 -3.28 12.38
C ILE A 209 -14.62 -1.88 11.79
N ILE A 210 -13.99 -0.99 12.54
CA ILE A 210 -13.56 0.34 12.08
C ILE A 210 -12.05 0.50 12.25
N SER A 211 -11.46 1.40 11.49
CA SER A 211 -9.99 1.55 11.39
C SER A 211 -9.30 2.19 12.60
N THR A 212 -10.05 2.80 13.51
CA THR A 212 -9.53 3.47 14.70
C THR A 212 -10.26 2.99 15.96
N GLY A 213 -10.87 3.85 16.70
CA GLY A 213 -11.78 3.56 17.79
C GLY A 213 -12.98 4.48 17.71
N GLN A 214 -13.86 4.43 18.71
CA GLN A 214 -15.11 5.22 18.72
C GLN A 214 -14.95 6.60 19.36
N SER A 215 -13.85 6.87 20.07
CA SER A 215 -13.61 8.15 20.71
C SER A 215 -12.85 9.12 19.83
N GLY A 216 -13.31 10.35 19.70
CA GLY A 216 -12.54 11.44 19.10
C GLY A 216 -11.48 12.06 20.03
N HIS A 217 -11.40 11.63 21.28
CA HIS A 217 -10.49 12.18 22.27
C HIS A 217 -9.22 11.32 22.37
N PHE A 218 -8.08 11.87 22.00
CA PHE A 218 -6.82 11.15 21.86
C PHE A 218 -6.25 10.53 23.15
N LEU A 219 -6.72 10.97 24.32
CA LEU A 219 -6.37 10.36 25.61
C LEU A 219 -7.37 9.26 26.05
N SER A 220 -8.41 9.01 25.26
CA SER A 220 -9.34 7.93 25.53
C SER A 220 -8.70 6.59 25.14
N ARG A 221 -8.92 5.55 25.95
CA ARG A 221 -8.56 4.16 25.58
C ARG A 221 -9.29 3.66 24.34
N HIS A 222 -10.36 4.33 23.93
CA HIS A 222 -11.17 4.00 22.76
C HIS A 222 -10.83 4.89 21.55
N TYR A 223 -9.65 5.51 21.53
CA TYR A 223 -9.22 6.33 20.41
C TYR A 223 -8.75 5.50 19.22
N ASP A 224 -8.05 4.38 19.46
CA ASP A 224 -7.43 3.54 18.46
C ASP A 224 -7.51 2.02 18.77
N ASP A 225 -8.32 1.63 19.73
CA ASP A 225 -8.40 0.26 20.27
C ASP A 225 -8.87 -0.79 19.25
N LEU A 226 -9.56 -0.39 18.19
CA LEU A 226 -10.00 -1.29 17.10
C LEU A 226 -9.01 -1.36 15.93
N GLY A 227 -8.03 -0.47 15.87
CA GLY A 227 -7.11 -0.35 14.75
C GLY A 227 -6.30 -1.61 14.47
N ASN A 228 -5.84 -2.30 15.51
CA ASN A 228 -5.10 -3.55 15.36
C ASN A 228 -5.95 -4.69 14.79
N LEU A 229 -7.21 -4.78 15.14
CA LEU A 229 -8.15 -5.74 14.56
C LEU A 229 -8.42 -5.40 13.09
N TRP A 230 -8.68 -4.12 12.81
CA TRP A 230 -8.94 -3.64 11.47
C TRP A 230 -7.80 -3.95 10.49
N ARG A 231 -6.54 -3.67 10.86
CA ARG A 231 -5.39 -3.92 9.99
C ARG A 231 -5.15 -5.41 9.71
N ARG A 232 -5.53 -6.30 10.65
CA ARG A 232 -5.44 -7.76 10.50
C ARG A 232 -6.64 -8.38 9.80
N GLY A 233 -7.70 -7.60 9.50
CA GLY A 233 -8.93 -8.13 8.91
C GLY A 233 -9.80 -8.88 9.90
N GLU A 234 -9.63 -8.62 11.19
CA GLU A 234 -10.43 -9.18 12.28
C GLU A 234 -11.66 -8.29 12.54
N TYR A 235 -12.69 -8.87 13.16
CA TYR A 235 -13.97 -8.23 13.37
C TYR A 235 -14.42 -8.38 14.81
N ILE A 236 -15.33 -7.51 15.24
CA ILE A 236 -16.06 -7.63 16.49
C ILE A 236 -17.54 -7.96 16.21
N PRO A 237 -18.23 -8.68 17.13
CA PRO A 237 -19.63 -9.05 16.95
C PRO A 237 -20.54 -7.82 16.97
N MET A 238 -21.66 -7.91 16.23
CA MET A 238 -22.73 -6.93 16.18
C MET A 238 -24.03 -7.65 16.59
N SER A 239 -24.21 -7.85 17.89
CA SER A 239 -25.40 -8.56 18.41
C SER A 239 -26.49 -7.58 18.81
N LEU A 240 -27.75 -8.01 18.61
CA LEU A 240 -28.96 -7.34 19.10
C LEU A 240 -29.36 -7.80 20.51
N ASP A 241 -28.69 -8.82 21.08
CA ASP A 241 -29.01 -9.32 22.43
C ASP A 241 -28.69 -8.27 23.50
N PRO A 242 -29.72 -7.76 24.20
CA PRO A 242 -29.53 -6.74 25.24
C PRO A 242 -28.73 -7.25 26.44
N ASN A 243 -28.66 -8.55 26.70
CA ASN A 243 -27.90 -9.11 27.81
C ASN A 243 -26.41 -9.12 27.49
N LEU A 244 -26.03 -9.46 26.25
CA LEU A 244 -24.64 -9.33 25.79
C LEU A 244 -24.19 -7.87 25.81
N ALA A 245 -25.05 -6.95 25.35
CA ALA A 245 -24.74 -5.52 25.40
C ALA A 245 -24.56 -5.02 26.84
N ARG A 246 -25.40 -5.43 27.78
CA ARG A 246 -25.26 -5.10 29.20
C ARG A 246 -23.99 -5.71 29.80
N GLY A 247 -23.68 -6.95 29.51
CA GLY A 247 -22.48 -7.64 30.01
C GLY A 247 -21.16 -7.01 29.55
N ALA A 248 -21.13 -6.46 28.34
CA ALA A 248 -19.98 -5.79 27.75
C ALA A 248 -19.90 -4.28 28.10
N SER A 249 -20.98 -3.71 28.67
CA SER A 249 -21.05 -2.27 28.94
C SER A 249 -20.22 -1.86 30.17
N LEU A 250 -19.68 -0.65 30.13
CA LEU A 250 -19.00 -0.01 31.27
C LEU A 250 -19.95 0.73 32.20
N GLY A 251 -21.19 0.92 31.75
CA GLY A 251 -22.22 1.61 32.49
C GLY A 251 -23.51 1.70 31.69
N ILE A 252 -24.62 2.03 32.37
CA ILE A 252 -25.94 2.15 31.79
C ILE A 252 -26.48 3.55 32.09
N THR A 253 -26.97 4.23 31.06
CA THR A 253 -27.70 5.50 31.21
C THR A 253 -29.18 5.23 30.92
N ASN A 254 -30.02 5.52 31.86
CA ASN A 254 -31.46 5.45 31.70
C ASN A 254 -32.01 6.85 31.35
N ILE A 255 -32.71 6.92 30.22
CA ILE A 255 -33.37 8.14 29.76
C ILE A 255 -34.88 7.96 29.92
N PHE A 256 -35.49 8.88 30.70
CA PHE A 256 -36.93 8.87 30.89
C PHE A 256 -37.54 10.08 30.19
N PRO A 257 -38.71 9.95 29.58
CA PRO A 257 -39.42 11.10 29.03
C PRO A 257 -39.82 12.04 30.17
N THR A 258 -39.60 13.33 29.98
CA THR A 258 -40.18 14.35 30.86
C THR A 258 -41.69 14.32 30.72
N LYS A 259 -42.43 14.39 31.84
CA LYS A 259 -43.88 14.59 31.79
C LYS A 259 -44.16 15.86 30.98
N ALA A 260 -45.07 15.77 30.01
CA ALA A 260 -45.62 16.95 29.37
C ALA A 260 -46.11 17.90 30.48
N ILE A 261 -45.64 19.13 30.47
CA ILE A 261 -46.24 20.20 31.27
C ILE A 261 -47.54 20.52 30.57
N GLU A 262 -48.69 20.14 31.18
CA GLU A 262 -49.99 20.53 30.75
C GLU A 262 -50.18 22.05 30.83
#